data_d38bc099d26bc21f93e7cdb063028891
#
_entry.id   d38bc099d26bc21f93e7cdb063028891
#
_cell.length_a   1.000
_cell.length_b   1.000
_cell.length_c   1.000
_cell.angle_alpha   90.00
_cell.angle_beta   90.00
_cell.angle_gamma   90.00
#
_symmetry.space_group_name_H-M   'P 1'
#
loop_
_entity.id
_entity.type
_entity.pdbx_description
1 polymer ?
#
loop_
_entity_poly.entity_id
_entity_poly.type
_entity_poly.pdbx_seq_one_letter_code
_entity_poly.pdbx_strand_id
1 'polypeptide(L)'
;MSFSILKQIGDAQKKKAVVDVRSGDTVKVTQKIKEGDKFRLQVFEGVVIRTDRKDSHTARIAVRKIASGVGVEKSFLLHSPLVEKIEITKRSKVRRNNLSYLRGRSGKSARLAAKDFDRVAVNTVKAAEEPVVEEKAEAAEEATEA
;
A
#
# COMPACT_ATOMS: atom_id res chain seq x y z
N MET A 1 -25.77 -10.55 -16.33
CA MET A 1 -25.16 -9.30 -16.88
C MET A 1 -24.58 -8.36 -15.83
N SER A 2 -25.14 -8.22 -14.62
CA SER A 2 -24.63 -7.26 -13.59
C SER A 2 -23.24 -7.55 -13.04
N PHE A 3 -22.82 -8.82 -12.92
CA PHE A 3 -21.52 -9.19 -12.36
C PHE A 3 -20.32 -8.75 -13.21
N SER A 4 -20.44 -8.81 -14.54
CA SER A 4 -19.39 -8.36 -15.47
C SER A 4 -19.18 -6.85 -15.39
N ILE A 5 -20.26 -6.08 -15.28
CA ILE A 5 -20.21 -4.62 -15.13
C ILE A 5 -19.55 -4.21 -13.81
N LEU A 6 -19.92 -4.87 -12.70
CA LEU A 6 -19.30 -4.63 -11.40
C LEU A 6 -17.80 -4.94 -11.42
N LYS A 7 -17.39 -6.01 -12.10
CA LYS A 7 -15.98 -6.35 -12.27
C LYS A 7 -15.23 -5.28 -13.07
N GLN A 8 -15.79 -4.82 -14.18
CA GLN A 8 -15.19 -3.75 -15.01
C GLN A 8 -15.00 -2.46 -14.22
N ILE A 9 -16.02 -2.02 -13.46
CA ILE A 9 -15.92 -0.84 -12.60
C ILE A 9 -14.84 -1.04 -11.52
N GLY A 10 -14.80 -2.23 -10.89
CA GLY A 10 -13.80 -2.55 -9.87
C GLY A 10 -12.38 -2.56 -10.44
N ASP A 11 -12.20 -3.09 -11.64
CA ASP A 11 -10.88 -3.15 -12.29
C ASP A 11 -10.42 -1.74 -12.75
N ALA A 12 -11.33 -0.88 -13.16
CA ALA A 12 -11.02 0.51 -13.50
C ALA A 12 -10.54 1.34 -12.29
N GLN A 13 -10.97 0.98 -11.07
CA GLN A 13 -10.56 1.66 -9.84
C GLN A 13 -9.24 1.13 -9.25
N LYS A 14 -8.68 0.06 -9.81
CA LYS A 14 -7.39 -0.46 -9.36
C LYS A 14 -6.26 0.50 -9.72
N LYS A 15 -5.37 0.74 -8.77
CA LYS A 15 -4.08 1.39 -9.07
C LYS A 15 -3.29 0.50 -10.02
N LYS A 16 -2.72 1.08 -11.06
CA LYS A 16 -1.94 0.37 -12.10
C LYS A 16 -0.70 -0.31 -11.51
N ALA A 17 -0.12 0.26 -10.47
CA ALA A 17 1.11 -0.21 -9.87
C ALA A 17 0.98 -0.26 -8.34
N VAL A 18 1.06 -1.45 -7.76
CA VAL A 18 1.03 -1.69 -6.31
C VAL A 18 2.12 -2.68 -5.94
N VAL A 19 2.83 -2.42 -4.86
CA VAL A 19 3.89 -3.30 -4.34
C VAL A 19 3.28 -4.63 -3.88
N ASP A 20 3.92 -5.78 -4.21
CA ASP A 20 3.51 -7.11 -3.73
C ASP A 20 3.85 -7.28 -2.25
N VAL A 21 2.93 -6.87 -1.40
CA VAL A 21 3.03 -6.99 0.06
C VAL A 21 2.59 -8.39 0.50
N ARG A 22 3.39 -9.01 1.36
CA ARG A 22 3.13 -10.33 1.93
C ARG A 22 2.99 -10.26 3.44
N SER A 23 2.27 -11.21 4.01
CA SER A 23 2.23 -11.37 5.47
C SER A 23 3.64 -11.62 6.01
N GLY A 24 3.98 -10.96 7.12
CA GLY A 24 5.33 -10.99 7.70
C GLY A 24 6.26 -9.89 7.20
N ASP A 25 5.91 -9.15 6.14
CA ASP A 25 6.69 -7.99 5.70
C ASP A 25 6.52 -6.85 6.72
N THR A 26 7.60 -6.12 6.98
CA THR A 26 7.51 -4.83 7.65
C THR A 26 7.32 -3.76 6.60
N VAL A 27 6.25 -3.00 6.71
CA VAL A 27 5.87 -1.99 5.72
C VAL A 27 5.74 -0.62 6.35
N LYS A 28 6.02 0.39 5.54
CA LYS A 28 5.80 1.79 5.82
C LYS A 28 4.70 2.28 4.89
N VAL A 29 3.53 2.58 5.44
CA VAL A 29 2.35 3.05 4.70
C VAL A 29 2.19 4.53 4.92
N THR A 30 2.25 5.32 3.84
CA THR A 30 1.97 6.75 3.85
C THR A 30 0.50 6.97 3.47
N GLN A 31 -0.24 7.56 4.38
CA GLN A 31 -1.68 7.83 4.22
C GLN A 31 -1.94 9.33 4.23
N LYS A 32 -2.82 9.80 3.33
CA LYS A 32 -3.38 11.15 3.33
C LYS A 32 -4.54 11.23 4.31
N ILE A 33 -4.48 12.18 5.23
CA ILE A 33 -5.56 12.46 6.18
C ILE A 33 -6.05 13.88 5.90
N LYS A 34 -7.36 14.04 5.77
CA LYS A 34 -7.99 15.34 5.63
C LYS A 34 -8.23 15.94 7.03
N GLU A 35 -7.71 17.14 7.25
CA GLU A 35 -7.91 17.91 8.48
C GLU A 35 -8.50 19.29 8.08
N GLY A 36 -9.83 19.40 8.14
CA GLY A 36 -10.53 20.56 7.60
C GLY A 36 -10.32 20.67 6.08
N ASP A 37 -9.74 21.80 5.62
CA ASP A 37 -9.45 22.03 4.19
C ASP A 37 -8.06 21.59 3.74
N LYS A 38 -7.22 21.15 4.69
CA LYS A 38 -5.84 20.74 4.40
C LYS A 38 -5.68 19.21 4.43
N PHE A 39 -4.70 18.71 3.68
CA PHE A 39 -4.29 17.30 3.73
C PHE A 39 -2.96 17.19 4.44
N ARG A 40 -2.87 16.22 5.33
CA ARG A 40 -1.64 15.83 6.02
C ARG A 40 -1.25 14.41 5.67
N LEU A 41 0.05 14.19 5.46
CA LEU A 41 0.60 12.85 5.28
C LEU A 41 0.91 12.25 6.65
N GLN A 42 0.40 11.06 6.92
CA GLN A 42 0.72 10.28 8.10
C GLN A 42 1.35 8.95 7.70
N VAL A 43 2.47 8.66 8.33
CA VAL A 43 3.18 7.39 8.13
C VAL A 43 2.81 6.41 9.23
N PHE A 44 2.47 5.19 8.82
CA PHE A 44 2.24 4.06 9.71
C PHE A 44 3.22 2.94 9.36
N GLU A 45 4.18 2.67 10.23
CA GLU A 45 5.15 1.60 10.06
C GLU A 45 4.83 0.44 10.99
N GLY A 46 4.84 -0.79 10.46
CA GLY A 46 4.56 -1.98 11.24
C GLY A 46 4.67 -3.27 10.44
N VAL A 47 4.39 -4.38 11.09
CA VAL A 47 4.41 -5.73 10.50
C VAL A 47 3.05 -6.07 9.93
N VAL A 48 3.02 -6.59 8.70
CA VAL A 48 1.80 -7.09 8.07
C VAL A 48 1.41 -8.42 8.71
N ILE A 49 0.27 -8.44 9.38
CA ILE A 49 -0.27 -9.65 10.00
C ILE A 49 -1.05 -10.48 9.01
N ARG A 50 -1.78 -9.84 8.10
CA ARG A 50 -2.66 -10.51 7.16
C ARG A 50 -2.78 -9.73 5.86
N THR A 51 -2.87 -10.49 4.77
CA THR A 51 -3.20 -9.95 3.45
C THR A 51 -4.46 -10.63 2.94
N ASP A 52 -5.43 -9.86 2.49
CA ASP A 52 -6.71 -10.36 1.98
C ASP A 52 -6.91 -9.93 0.53
N ARG A 53 -7.45 -10.82 -0.29
CA ARG A 53 -7.92 -10.55 -1.67
C ARG A 53 -6.91 -9.80 -2.53
N LYS A 54 -5.66 -10.26 -2.60
CA LYS A 54 -4.54 -9.59 -3.27
C LYS A 54 -4.85 -9.10 -4.69
N ASP A 55 -5.57 -9.88 -5.47
CA ASP A 55 -5.82 -9.59 -6.88
C ASP A 55 -7.09 -8.77 -7.13
N SER A 56 -7.82 -8.44 -6.07
CA SER A 56 -9.07 -7.68 -6.16
C SER A 56 -8.85 -6.19 -5.92
N HIS A 57 -9.76 -5.35 -6.46
CA HIS A 57 -9.84 -3.93 -6.10
C HIS A 57 -10.04 -3.69 -4.59
N THR A 58 -10.59 -4.70 -3.88
CA THR A 58 -10.74 -4.69 -2.42
C THR A 58 -9.53 -5.27 -1.68
N ALA A 59 -8.38 -5.41 -2.34
CA ALA A 59 -7.15 -5.90 -1.71
C ALA A 59 -6.82 -5.10 -0.44
N ARG A 60 -6.58 -5.83 0.66
CA ARG A 60 -6.40 -5.24 1.98
C ARG A 60 -5.22 -5.87 2.71
N ILE A 61 -4.49 -5.05 3.44
CA ILE A 61 -3.45 -5.48 4.37
C ILE A 61 -3.81 -5.02 5.80
N ALA A 62 -3.57 -5.87 6.77
CA ALA A 62 -3.65 -5.53 8.19
C ALA A 62 -2.24 -5.37 8.74
N VAL A 63 -1.90 -4.18 9.21
CA VAL A 63 -0.57 -3.83 9.72
C VAL A 63 -0.66 -3.60 11.23
N ARG A 64 0.27 -4.21 11.98
CA ARG A 64 0.39 -4.08 13.42
C ARG A 64 1.69 -3.41 13.81
N LYS A 65 1.61 -2.47 14.72
CA LYS A 65 2.76 -1.91 15.44
C LYS A 65 2.53 -1.90 16.95
N ILE A 66 3.57 -1.86 17.71
CA ILE A 66 3.52 -1.60 19.16
C ILE A 66 3.84 -0.12 19.36
N ALA A 67 2.92 0.62 19.91
CA ALA A 67 3.09 2.03 20.25
C ALA A 67 2.90 2.20 21.76
N SER A 68 3.93 2.71 22.45
CA SER A 68 3.91 2.92 23.92
C SER A 68 3.44 1.68 24.71
N GLY A 69 3.91 0.49 24.30
CA GLY A 69 3.54 -0.78 24.95
C GLY A 69 2.21 -1.37 24.50
N VAL A 70 1.40 -0.62 23.76
CA VAL A 70 0.08 -1.07 23.25
C VAL A 70 0.18 -1.53 21.81
N GLY A 71 -0.43 -2.67 21.50
CA GLY A 71 -0.52 -3.19 20.13
C GLY A 71 -1.62 -2.48 19.35
N VAL A 72 -1.24 -1.72 18.34
CA VAL A 72 -2.16 -1.01 17.43
C VAL A 72 -2.20 -1.71 16.09
N GLU A 73 -3.41 -2.02 15.61
CA GLU A 73 -3.64 -2.61 14.29
C GLU A 73 -4.46 -1.66 13.42
N LYS A 74 -4.01 -1.51 12.18
CA LYS A 74 -4.72 -0.73 11.17
C LYS A 74 -4.79 -1.50 9.86
N SER A 75 -5.98 -1.53 9.25
CA SER A 75 -6.19 -2.13 7.94
C SER A 75 -6.16 -1.06 6.85
N PHE A 76 -5.43 -1.33 5.76
CA PHE A 76 -5.34 -0.45 4.62
C PHE A 76 -5.83 -1.17 3.38
N LEU A 77 -6.67 -0.51 2.60
CA LEU A 77 -7.04 -0.92 1.25
C LEU A 77 -5.93 -0.47 0.30
N LEU A 78 -5.32 -1.39 -0.44
CA LEU A 78 -4.16 -1.10 -1.29
C LEU A 78 -4.49 -0.10 -2.40
N HIS A 79 -5.67 -0.24 -2.98
CA HIS A 79 -6.13 0.60 -4.10
C HIS A 79 -6.83 1.89 -3.67
N SER A 80 -6.95 2.15 -2.34
CA SER A 80 -7.58 3.38 -1.85
C SER A 80 -6.78 4.64 -2.26
N PRO A 81 -7.45 5.72 -2.68
CA PRO A 81 -6.80 7.00 -2.98
C PRO A 81 -6.20 7.66 -1.73
N LEU A 82 -6.66 7.28 -0.53
CA LEU A 82 -6.10 7.77 0.73
C LEU A 82 -4.71 7.19 1.03
N VAL A 83 -4.38 6.03 0.48
CA VAL A 83 -3.04 5.44 0.60
C VAL A 83 -2.19 5.97 -0.54
N GLU A 84 -1.19 6.77 -0.23
CA GLU A 84 -0.30 7.36 -1.22
C GLU A 84 0.79 6.39 -1.64
N LYS A 85 1.57 5.90 -0.67
CA LYS A 85 2.71 5.05 -0.91
C LYS A 85 2.80 3.91 0.10
N ILE A 86 3.27 2.76 -0.35
CA ILE A 86 3.59 1.61 0.49
C ILE A 86 5.02 1.18 0.17
N GLU A 87 5.87 1.13 1.18
CA GLU A 87 7.26 0.70 1.07
C GLU A 87 7.50 -0.52 1.97
N ILE A 88 8.17 -1.53 1.44
CA ILE A 88 8.62 -2.68 2.21
C ILE A 88 10.01 -2.37 2.76
N THR A 89 10.13 -2.32 4.09
CA THR A 89 11.40 -2.07 4.78
C THR A 89 12.15 -3.36 5.10
N LYS A 90 11.43 -4.42 5.48
CA LYS A 90 11.99 -5.74 5.78
C LYS A 90 11.07 -6.83 5.29
N ARG A 91 11.63 -7.94 4.86
CA ARG A 91 10.88 -9.14 4.50
C ARG A 91 11.21 -10.27 5.48
N SER A 92 10.21 -11.03 5.91
CA SER A 92 10.40 -12.12 6.84
C SER A 92 9.85 -13.42 6.29
N LYS A 93 10.50 -14.54 6.66
CA LYS A 93 10.04 -15.89 6.27
C LYS A 93 8.90 -16.30 7.19
N VAL A 94 7.70 -16.48 6.63
CA VAL A 94 6.51 -16.99 7.34
C VAL A 94 5.89 -18.13 6.57
N ARG A 95 5.17 -19.03 7.28
CA ARG A 95 4.50 -20.20 6.68
C ARG A 95 3.00 -19.96 6.49
N ARG A 96 2.41 -19.02 7.23
CA ARG A 96 0.97 -18.73 7.21
C ARG A 96 0.68 -17.36 6.68
N ASN A 97 -0.43 -17.17 6.01
CA ASN A 97 -0.88 -15.85 5.57
C ASN A 97 -1.47 -15.03 6.74
N ASN A 98 -2.09 -15.68 7.72
CA ASN A 98 -2.62 -15.00 8.90
C ASN A 98 -1.71 -15.25 10.11
N LEU A 99 -1.14 -14.16 10.64
CA LEU A 99 -0.19 -14.16 11.75
C LEU A 99 -0.83 -13.63 13.04
N SER A 100 -2.12 -13.93 13.27
CA SER A 100 -2.87 -13.45 14.45
C SER A 100 -2.23 -13.84 15.79
N TYR A 101 -1.45 -14.93 15.80
CA TYR A 101 -0.70 -15.37 16.99
C TYR A 101 0.34 -14.34 17.49
N LEU A 102 0.77 -13.39 16.63
CA LEU A 102 1.66 -12.31 17.03
C LEU A 102 1.01 -11.35 18.04
N ARG A 103 -0.31 -11.35 18.15
CA ARG A 103 -1.03 -10.52 19.12
C ARG A 103 -0.70 -10.89 20.57
N GLY A 104 -0.54 -12.18 20.84
CA GLY A 104 -0.19 -12.70 22.17
C GLY A 104 1.31 -12.80 22.43
N ARG A 105 2.16 -12.43 21.47
CA ARG A 105 3.61 -12.55 21.60
C ARG A 105 4.26 -11.18 21.80
N SER A 106 5.27 -11.14 22.66
CA SER A 106 6.07 -9.94 22.95
C SER A 106 7.57 -10.28 23.01
N GLY A 107 8.41 -9.26 22.93
CA GLY A 107 9.86 -9.40 23.04
C GLY A 107 10.47 -10.30 21.96
N LYS A 108 11.30 -11.25 22.36
CA LYS A 108 12.03 -12.16 21.46
C LYS A 108 11.08 -13.07 20.66
N SER A 109 9.98 -13.54 21.27
CA SER A 109 9.02 -14.45 20.63
C SER A 109 8.18 -13.79 19.50
N ALA A 110 8.11 -12.47 19.47
CA ALA A 110 7.44 -11.70 18.42
C ALA A 110 8.35 -11.40 17.22
N ARG A 111 9.66 -11.66 17.31
CA ARG A 111 10.60 -11.41 16.21
C ARG A 111 10.45 -12.50 15.15
N LEU A 112 10.28 -12.07 13.91
CA LEU A 112 10.24 -12.94 12.74
C LEU A 112 11.65 -13.10 12.17
N ALA A 113 11.95 -14.29 11.62
CA ALA A 113 13.21 -14.55 10.95
C ALA A 113 13.30 -13.69 9.69
N ALA A 114 14.35 -12.89 9.57
CA ALA A 114 14.58 -12.05 8.40
C ALA A 114 14.88 -12.93 7.17
N LYS A 115 14.48 -12.44 6.01
CA LYS A 115 14.82 -12.97 4.71
C LYS A 115 15.45 -11.86 3.89
N ASP A 116 16.60 -12.17 3.29
CA ASP A 116 17.24 -11.23 2.39
C ASP A 116 16.35 -10.98 1.16
N PHE A 117 16.24 -9.72 0.78
CA PHE A 117 15.50 -9.29 -0.41
C PHE A 117 16.08 -7.98 -0.95
N ASP A 118 15.99 -7.81 -2.24
CA ASP A 118 16.36 -6.55 -2.86
C ASP A 118 15.26 -5.50 -2.61
N ARG A 119 15.57 -4.58 -1.68
CA ARG A 119 14.64 -3.51 -1.29
C ARG A 119 14.33 -2.56 -2.44
N VAL A 120 15.30 -2.28 -3.29
CA VAL A 120 15.12 -1.35 -4.41
C VAL A 120 14.22 -1.98 -5.46
N ALA A 121 14.53 -3.20 -5.90
CA ALA A 121 13.75 -3.91 -6.91
C ALA A 121 12.29 -4.16 -6.49
N VAL A 122 12.04 -4.41 -5.20
CA VAL A 122 10.67 -4.68 -4.70
C VAL A 122 9.86 -3.40 -4.55
N ASN A 123 10.50 -2.28 -4.18
CA ASN A 123 9.82 -1.00 -3.99
C ASN A 123 9.78 -0.14 -5.26
N THR A 124 10.65 -0.39 -6.24
CA THR A 124 10.48 0.13 -7.60
C THR A 124 9.32 -0.60 -8.25
N VAL A 125 8.11 -0.20 -7.86
CA VAL A 125 6.95 -0.47 -8.68
C VAL A 125 7.25 0.22 -10.00
N LYS A 126 7.31 -0.52 -11.12
CA LYS A 126 7.34 0.09 -12.45
C LYS A 126 6.14 1.02 -12.49
N ALA A 127 6.35 2.30 -12.26
CA ALA A 127 5.43 3.32 -12.64
C ALA A 127 5.27 3.16 -14.13
N ALA A 128 4.16 2.57 -14.57
CA ALA A 128 3.76 2.70 -15.95
C ALA A 128 3.66 4.20 -16.15
N GLU A 129 4.51 4.70 -17.04
CA GLU A 129 4.67 6.08 -17.44
C GLU A 129 3.34 6.81 -17.33
N GLU A 130 3.26 7.80 -16.45
CA GLU A 130 2.21 8.79 -16.55
C GLU A 130 2.40 9.44 -17.91
N PRO A 131 1.42 9.40 -18.81
CA PRO A 131 1.54 10.16 -20.04
C PRO A 131 1.64 11.62 -19.61
N VAL A 132 2.75 12.24 -19.97
CA VAL A 132 3.02 13.66 -19.85
C VAL A 132 1.86 14.41 -20.53
N VAL A 133 0.89 14.83 -19.75
CA VAL A 133 -0.27 15.62 -20.21
C VAL A 133 0.05 17.12 -20.08
N GLU A 134 1.24 17.47 -19.56
CA GLU A 134 1.63 18.89 -19.38
C GLU A 134 2.21 19.56 -20.62
N GLU A 135 2.61 18.80 -21.67
CA GLU A 135 3.24 19.40 -22.85
C GLU A 135 2.24 19.83 -23.96
N LYS A 136 0.94 19.58 -23.77
CA LYS A 136 -0.09 20.00 -24.73
C LYS A 136 -0.89 21.25 -24.35
N ALA A 137 -0.72 21.73 -23.13
CA ALA A 137 -1.40 22.96 -22.71
C ALA A 137 -0.62 24.22 -23.13
N GLU A 138 0.72 24.18 -23.18
CA GLU A 138 1.54 25.33 -23.61
C GLU A 138 1.55 25.51 -25.14
N ALA A 139 1.40 24.45 -25.92
CA ALA A 139 1.36 24.55 -27.39
C ALA A 139 0.02 25.06 -27.95
N ALA A 140 -1.02 25.13 -27.11
CA ALA A 140 -2.32 25.65 -27.52
C ALA A 140 -2.51 27.14 -27.21
N GLU A 141 -1.70 27.71 -26.32
CA GLU A 141 -1.74 29.17 -26.05
C GLU A 141 -0.89 29.98 -27.01
N GLU A 142 0.18 29.42 -27.61
CA GLU A 142 0.98 30.13 -28.62
C GLU A 142 0.35 30.16 -30.01
N ALA A 143 -0.70 29.39 -30.28
CA ALA A 143 -1.37 29.36 -31.59
C ALA A 143 -2.54 30.36 -31.71
N THR A 144 -2.84 31.13 -30.65
CA THR A 144 -3.96 32.10 -30.64
C THR A 144 -3.50 33.58 -30.61
N GLU A 145 -2.19 33.84 -30.62
CA GLU A 145 -1.63 35.21 -30.66
C GLU A 145 -0.80 35.53 -31.93
N ALA A 146 -1.01 34.82 -33.02
CA ALA A 146 -0.41 35.12 -34.32
C ALA A 146 -1.46 35.37 -35.41
#